data_f0b2b9f17fd35911f33763c0dea060ed
#
_entry.id   f0b2b9f17fd35911f33763c0dea060ed
#
_cell.length_a   1.000
_cell.length_b   1.000
_cell.length_c   1.000
_cell.angle_alpha   90.00
_cell.angle_beta   90.00
_cell.angle_gamma   90.00
#
_symmetry.space_group_name_H-M   'P 1'
#
loop_
_entity.id
_entity.type
_entity.pdbx_description
1 polymer ?
#
loop_
_entity_poly.entity_id
_entity_poly.type
_entity_poly.pdbx_seq_one_letter_code
_entity_poly.pdbx_strand_id
1 'polypeptide(L)'
;MAEDAPVLTVADVVAWSSWLADHVDQTSGVWLVLAKKGTTEPTRLTYDEALEKALCHGWVDGQLARGDDGTFRRRFTPRRPGSAWSKRNVALAARLTGEGRMRQSGIASVVSAKADGRWDTAYAGQATIAVPRDLASALVSRF
;
A
#
# COMPACT_ATOMS: atom_id res chain seq x y z
N MET A 1 -2.40 16.27 9.67
CA MET A 1 -2.12 16.77 8.33
C MET A 1 -1.10 15.90 7.65
N ALA A 2 -1.21 15.74 6.34
CA ALA A 2 -0.32 14.84 5.63
C ALA A 2 1.14 15.25 5.78
N GLU A 3 1.39 16.54 5.73
CA GLU A 3 2.76 17.06 5.86
C GLU A 3 3.32 16.92 7.26
N ASP A 4 2.48 16.58 8.23
CA ASP A 4 2.95 16.41 9.60
C ASP A 4 3.48 15.02 9.89
N ALA A 5 3.31 14.09 8.97
CA ALA A 5 3.81 12.74 9.19
C ALA A 5 5.33 12.72 9.05
N PRO A 6 6.01 11.93 9.87
CA PRO A 6 7.47 11.88 9.80
C PRO A 6 7.95 11.21 8.52
N VAL A 7 9.14 11.57 8.10
CA VAL A 7 9.83 10.89 7.00
C VAL A 7 10.58 9.71 7.62
N LEU A 8 10.38 8.53 7.06
CA LEU A 8 11.02 7.31 7.55
C LEU A 8 11.92 6.74 6.47
N THR A 9 13.17 6.49 6.81
CA THR A 9 14.11 5.79 5.93
C THR A 9 14.54 4.51 6.60
N VAL A 10 14.32 3.38 5.93
CA VAL A 10 14.77 2.07 6.40
C VAL A 10 15.64 1.47 5.29
N ALA A 11 16.55 0.59 5.64
CA ALA A 11 17.52 0.09 4.68
C ALA A 11 16.91 -0.83 3.63
N ASP A 12 15.93 -1.64 4.01
CA ASP A 12 15.40 -2.67 3.14
C ASP A 12 14.02 -3.16 3.64
N VAL A 13 13.50 -4.18 2.96
CA VAL A 13 12.16 -4.71 3.26
C VAL A 13 12.09 -5.35 4.64
N VAL A 14 13.17 -5.94 5.12
CA VAL A 14 13.18 -6.56 6.45
C VAL A 14 13.03 -5.49 7.52
N ALA A 15 13.75 -4.38 7.39
CA ALA A 15 13.65 -3.28 8.32
C ALA A 15 12.26 -2.65 8.31
N TRP A 16 11.65 -2.51 7.13
CA TRP A 16 10.30 -1.98 7.00
C TRP A 16 9.28 -2.89 7.71
N SER A 17 9.40 -4.20 7.49
CA SER A 17 8.50 -5.17 8.13
C SER A 17 8.61 -5.11 9.65
N SER A 18 9.83 -5.02 10.18
CA SER A 18 10.05 -4.89 11.62
C SER A 18 9.44 -3.61 12.17
N TRP A 19 9.61 -2.51 11.45
CA TRP A 19 9.04 -1.22 11.86
C TRP A 19 7.51 -1.31 11.94
N LEU A 20 6.88 -1.91 10.91
CA LEU A 20 5.43 -2.07 10.91
C LEU A 20 4.95 -2.90 12.10
N ALA A 21 5.65 -3.99 12.42
CA ALA A 21 5.27 -4.84 13.54
C ALA A 21 5.31 -4.08 14.86
N ASP A 22 6.25 -3.14 15.00
CA ASP A 22 6.41 -2.36 16.23
C ASP A 22 5.47 -1.16 16.31
N HIS A 23 4.79 -0.83 15.25
CA HIS A 23 3.97 0.39 15.16
C HIS A 23 2.53 0.12 14.76
N VAL A 24 2.00 -1.05 15.12
CA VAL A 24 0.64 -1.44 14.73
C VAL A 24 -0.42 -0.49 15.30
N ASP A 25 -0.13 0.19 16.41
CA ASP A 25 -1.08 1.11 17.03
C ASP A 25 -0.98 2.54 16.52
N GLN A 26 -0.05 2.82 15.63
CA GLN A 26 0.10 4.16 15.10
C GLN A 26 -1.08 4.50 14.18
N THR A 27 -1.49 5.76 14.17
CA THR A 27 -2.63 6.19 13.37
C THR A 27 -2.26 7.22 12.29
N SER A 28 -1.14 7.89 12.40
CA SER A 28 -0.81 9.00 11.51
C SER A 28 -0.03 8.59 10.25
N GLY A 29 0.63 7.46 10.27
CA GLY A 29 1.40 7.01 9.12
C GLY A 29 2.75 7.67 8.98
N VAL A 30 3.41 7.42 7.86
CA VAL A 30 4.75 7.92 7.57
C VAL A 30 4.88 8.28 6.10
N TRP A 31 5.85 9.15 5.81
CA TRP A 31 6.37 9.32 4.45
C TRP A 31 7.56 8.39 4.31
N LEU A 32 7.39 7.30 3.61
CA LEU A 32 8.41 6.26 3.48
C LEU A 32 9.32 6.57 2.29
N VAL A 33 10.62 6.56 2.50
CA VAL A 33 11.60 6.76 1.44
C VAL A 33 11.77 5.44 0.68
N LEU A 34 11.61 5.48 -0.63
CA LEU A 34 11.66 4.30 -1.49
C LEU A 34 12.74 4.47 -2.54
N ALA A 35 13.33 3.35 -2.95
CA ALA A 35 14.39 3.32 -3.94
C ALA A 35 13.82 3.27 -5.36
N LYS A 36 14.36 4.08 -6.23
CA LYS A 36 14.16 3.91 -7.67
C LYS A 36 15.00 2.74 -8.13
N LYS A 37 14.68 2.21 -9.30
CA LYS A 37 15.38 1.04 -9.84
C LYS A 37 16.89 1.28 -9.82
N GLY A 38 17.63 0.32 -9.26
CA GLY A 38 19.07 0.37 -9.20
C GLY A 38 19.65 1.09 -7.99
N THR A 39 18.83 1.75 -7.20
CA THR A 39 19.31 2.47 -6.01
C THR A 39 19.47 1.50 -4.84
N THR A 40 20.58 1.65 -4.09
CA THR A 40 20.84 0.83 -2.92
C THR A 40 21.04 1.67 -1.65
N GLU A 41 21.35 2.94 -1.78
CA GLU A 41 21.57 3.85 -0.66
C GLU A 41 20.80 5.14 -0.88
N PRO A 42 20.17 5.69 0.14
CA PRO A 42 20.14 5.26 1.55
C PRO A 42 19.22 4.07 1.82
N THR A 43 18.53 3.57 0.83
CA THR A 43 17.64 2.42 0.95
C THR A 43 17.59 1.65 -0.36
N ARG A 44 17.35 0.36 -0.28
CA ARG A 44 17.03 -0.44 -1.45
C ARG A 44 15.58 -0.93 -1.45
N LEU A 45 14.77 -0.41 -0.54
CA LEU A 45 13.35 -0.79 -0.43
C LEU A 45 12.59 -0.25 -1.64
N THR A 46 11.97 -1.16 -2.40
CA THR A 46 11.18 -0.77 -3.56
C THR A 46 9.72 -0.57 -3.17
N TYR A 47 8.98 0.12 -4.03
CA TYR A 47 7.55 0.34 -3.81
C TYR A 47 6.79 -0.99 -3.70
N ASP A 48 7.08 -1.94 -4.60
CA ASP A 48 6.37 -3.23 -4.57
C ASP A 48 6.59 -3.97 -3.26
N GLU A 49 7.82 -4.01 -2.79
CA GLU A 49 8.13 -4.63 -1.50
C GLU A 49 7.43 -3.92 -0.36
N ALA A 50 7.44 -2.59 -0.40
CA ALA A 50 6.83 -1.79 0.65
C ALA A 50 5.33 -2.01 0.72
N LEU A 51 4.66 -2.07 -0.43
CA LEU A 51 3.22 -2.28 -0.48
C LEU A 51 2.83 -3.67 0.03
N GLU A 52 3.58 -4.69 -0.36
CA GLU A 52 3.29 -6.05 0.12
C GLU A 52 3.32 -6.12 1.64
N LYS A 53 4.36 -5.58 2.25
CA LYS A 53 4.47 -5.61 3.70
C LYS A 53 3.42 -4.73 4.38
N ALA A 54 3.12 -3.58 3.78
CA ALA A 54 2.09 -2.70 4.32
C ALA A 54 0.74 -3.42 4.37
N LEU A 55 0.34 -4.08 3.28
CA LEU A 55 -0.93 -4.80 3.25
C LEU A 55 -0.94 -5.95 4.25
N CYS A 56 0.18 -6.63 4.42
CA CYS A 56 0.26 -7.71 5.41
C CYS A 56 -0.04 -7.21 6.83
N HIS A 57 0.27 -5.97 7.12
CA HIS A 57 0.08 -5.37 8.45
C HIS A 57 -1.16 -4.47 8.54
N GLY A 58 -1.99 -4.44 7.52
CA GLY A 58 -3.21 -3.63 7.55
C GLY A 58 -2.98 -2.17 7.22
N TRP A 59 -1.89 -1.85 6.55
CA TRP A 59 -1.58 -0.50 6.09
C TRP A 59 -1.82 -0.42 4.58
N VAL A 60 -1.83 0.80 4.07
CA VAL A 60 -2.06 1.02 2.63
C VAL A 60 -1.24 2.22 2.17
N ASP A 61 -0.91 2.22 0.87
CA ASP A 61 -0.20 3.33 0.25
C ASP A 61 -1.12 4.50 -0.03
N GLY A 62 -0.54 5.68 -0.05
CA GLY A 62 -1.25 6.92 -0.36
C GLY A 62 -0.46 7.77 -1.35
N GLN A 63 -0.34 9.05 -1.03
CA GLN A 63 0.24 10.03 -1.92
C GLN A 63 1.71 9.80 -2.23
N LEU A 64 2.11 10.23 -3.42
CA LEU A 64 3.48 10.18 -3.89
C LEU A 64 4.11 11.56 -3.71
N ALA A 65 5.36 11.61 -3.32
CA ALA A 65 6.10 12.86 -3.20
C ALA A 65 7.52 12.70 -3.74
N ARG A 66 8.12 13.82 -4.09
CA ARG A 66 9.48 13.81 -4.61
C ARG A 66 10.47 13.51 -3.50
N GLY A 67 11.53 12.78 -3.83
CA GLY A 67 12.66 12.56 -2.94
C GLY A 67 13.94 13.13 -3.54
N ASP A 68 15.05 12.61 -3.07
CA ASP A 68 16.37 12.97 -3.60
C ASP A 68 16.67 12.14 -4.84
N ASP A 69 17.84 12.34 -5.43
CA ASP A 69 18.28 11.51 -6.56
C ASP A 69 18.25 10.05 -6.16
N GLY A 70 17.62 9.23 -6.98
CA GLY A 70 17.53 7.80 -6.73
C GLY A 70 16.43 7.37 -5.79
N THR A 71 15.73 8.31 -5.15
CA THR A 71 14.64 7.97 -4.23
C THR A 71 13.41 8.82 -4.49
N PHE A 72 12.29 8.36 -3.93
CA PHE A 72 11.05 9.12 -3.88
C PHE A 72 10.35 8.77 -2.57
N ARG A 73 9.28 9.46 -2.23
CA ARG A 73 8.55 9.22 -0.99
C ARG A 73 7.13 8.83 -1.29
N ARG A 74 6.60 7.92 -0.49
CA ARG A 74 5.21 7.51 -0.59
C ARG A 74 4.61 7.50 0.79
N ARG A 75 3.40 8.05 0.91
CA ARG A 75 2.69 8.02 2.18
C ARG A 75 2.16 6.61 2.41
N PHE A 76 2.40 6.09 3.61
CA PHE A 76 1.80 4.82 4.04
C PHE A 76 1.09 5.07 5.36
N THR A 77 -0.15 4.57 5.47
CA THR A 77 -0.98 4.78 6.65
C THR A 77 -1.69 3.50 7.03
N PRO A 78 -2.02 3.33 8.31
CA PRO A 78 -2.92 2.24 8.70
C PRO A 78 -4.27 2.46 8.02
N ARG A 79 -4.91 1.36 7.62
CA ARG A 79 -6.23 1.44 7.02
C ARG A 79 -7.25 1.86 8.06
N ARG A 80 -8.13 2.77 7.68
CA ARG A 80 -9.24 3.16 8.53
C ARG A 80 -10.43 2.25 8.29
N PRO A 81 -11.28 2.03 9.30
CA PRO A 81 -12.52 1.29 9.09
C PRO A 81 -13.34 1.96 7.99
N GLY A 82 -13.86 1.15 7.10
CA GLY A 82 -14.68 1.65 6.00
C GLY A 82 -13.90 2.18 4.80
N SER A 83 -12.59 2.15 4.81
CA SER A 83 -11.80 2.66 3.68
C SER A 83 -12.01 1.80 2.43
N ALA A 84 -12.00 2.46 1.26
CA ALA A 84 -12.18 1.77 -0.01
C ALA A 84 -10.96 0.93 -0.37
N TRP A 85 -11.19 -0.09 -1.17
CA TRP A 85 -10.12 -0.96 -1.68
C TRP A 85 -10.02 -0.81 -3.19
N SER A 86 -8.80 -0.78 -3.71
CA SER A 86 -8.60 -0.87 -5.16
C SER A 86 -8.57 -2.33 -5.58
N LYS A 87 -8.92 -2.60 -6.83
CA LYS A 87 -8.85 -3.98 -7.35
C LYS A 87 -7.45 -4.53 -7.28
N ARG A 88 -6.45 -3.70 -7.52
CA ARG A 88 -5.05 -4.11 -7.43
C ARG A 88 -4.70 -4.58 -6.02
N ASN A 89 -5.12 -3.83 -5.01
CA ASN A 89 -4.81 -4.19 -3.63
C ASN A 89 -5.63 -5.40 -3.17
N VAL A 90 -6.85 -5.58 -3.68
CA VAL A 90 -7.62 -6.80 -3.43
C VAL A 90 -6.87 -8.01 -3.96
N ALA A 91 -6.39 -7.94 -5.21
CA ALA A 91 -5.68 -9.06 -5.81
C ALA A 91 -4.38 -9.37 -5.07
N LEU A 92 -3.66 -8.32 -4.68
CA LEU A 92 -2.40 -8.49 -3.97
C LEU A 92 -2.63 -9.08 -2.58
N ALA A 93 -3.61 -8.58 -1.84
CA ALA A 93 -3.92 -9.10 -0.51
C ALA A 93 -4.42 -10.54 -0.57
N ALA A 94 -5.17 -10.89 -1.61
CA ALA A 94 -5.62 -12.27 -1.80
C ALA A 94 -4.42 -13.20 -2.02
N ARG A 95 -3.45 -12.77 -2.83
CA ARG A 95 -2.24 -13.54 -3.05
C ARG A 95 -1.45 -13.72 -1.76
N LEU A 96 -1.27 -12.63 -1.01
CA LEU A 96 -0.52 -12.67 0.24
C LEU A 96 -1.20 -13.56 1.29
N THR A 97 -2.53 -13.54 1.30
CA THR A 97 -3.30 -14.44 2.18
C THR A 97 -3.04 -15.89 1.81
N GLY A 98 -3.08 -16.21 0.53
CA GLY A 98 -2.84 -17.57 0.06
C GLY A 98 -1.42 -18.05 0.34
N GLU A 99 -0.47 -17.13 0.43
CA GLU A 99 0.92 -17.45 0.75
C GLU A 99 1.19 -17.52 2.25
N GLY A 100 0.17 -17.23 3.07
CA GLY A 100 0.33 -17.27 4.53
C GLY A 100 1.16 -16.13 5.10
N ARG A 101 1.26 -15.03 4.37
CA ARG A 101 2.13 -13.90 4.75
C ARG A 101 1.41 -12.81 5.53
N MET A 102 0.08 -12.85 5.58
CA MET A 102 -0.71 -11.80 6.23
C MET A 102 -0.57 -11.89 7.75
N ARG A 103 -0.42 -10.73 8.38
CA ARG A 103 -0.41 -10.61 9.84
C ARG A 103 -1.84 -10.36 10.33
N GLN A 104 -2.03 -10.45 11.63
CA GLN A 104 -3.35 -10.35 12.24
C GLN A 104 -4.09 -9.07 11.83
N SER A 105 -3.43 -7.93 11.86
CA SER A 105 -4.07 -6.66 11.50
C SER A 105 -4.43 -6.60 10.01
N GLY A 106 -3.61 -7.22 9.16
CA GLY A 106 -3.92 -7.31 7.72
C GLY A 106 -5.11 -8.21 7.46
N ILE A 107 -5.16 -9.36 8.14
CA ILE A 107 -6.29 -10.28 8.03
C ILE A 107 -7.58 -9.58 8.48
N ALA A 108 -7.52 -8.83 9.57
CA ALA A 108 -8.69 -8.11 10.07
C ALA A 108 -9.21 -7.10 9.05
N SER A 109 -8.30 -6.41 8.33
CA SER A 109 -8.69 -5.47 7.27
C SER A 109 -9.44 -6.16 6.13
N VAL A 110 -8.96 -7.34 5.73
CA VAL A 110 -9.59 -8.11 4.66
C VAL A 110 -10.96 -8.63 5.10
N VAL A 111 -11.04 -9.19 6.30
CA VAL A 111 -12.30 -9.72 6.84
C VAL A 111 -13.35 -8.61 6.92
N SER A 112 -12.98 -7.44 7.41
CA SER A 112 -13.88 -6.30 7.49
C SER A 112 -14.39 -5.88 6.11
N ALA A 113 -13.50 -5.81 5.13
CA ALA A 113 -13.88 -5.42 3.78
C ALA A 113 -14.80 -6.43 3.12
N LYS A 114 -14.59 -7.72 3.37
CA LYS A 114 -15.46 -8.77 2.82
C LYS A 114 -16.84 -8.73 3.47
N ALA A 115 -16.88 -8.44 4.77
CA ALA A 115 -18.15 -8.45 5.51
C ALA A 115 -19.10 -7.35 5.06
N ASP A 116 -18.60 -6.19 4.67
CA ASP A 116 -19.44 -5.06 4.29
C ASP A 116 -19.48 -4.78 2.79
N GLY A 117 -18.97 -5.68 1.97
CA GLY A 117 -19.05 -5.56 0.51
C GLY A 117 -17.99 -4.72 -0.17
N ARG A 118 -17.12 -4.06 0.59
CA ARG A 118 -16.06 -3.23 0.00
C ARG A 118 -15.07 -4.05 -0.82
N TRP A 119 -14.86 -5.29 -0.44
CA TRP A 119 -13.98 -6.19 -1.15
C TRP A 119 -14.50 -6.47 -2.56
N ASP A 120 -15.80 -6.75 -2.68
CA ASP A 120 -16.40 -7.09 -3.96
C ASP A 120 -16.62 -5.89 -4.86
N THR A 121 -16.72 -4.70 -4.28
CA THR A 121 -16.96 -3.47 -5.03
C THR A 121 -15.69 -2.64 -5.20
N ALA A 122 -14.52 -3.26 -5.08
CA ALA A 122 -13.25 -2.55 -5.17
C ALA A 122 -13.15 -1.76 -6.48
N TYR A 123 -12.62 -0.54 -6.38
CA TYR A 123 -12.51 0.34 -7.52
C TYR A 123 -11.27 0.02 -8.36
N ALA A 124 -11.32 0.43 -9.65
CA ALA A 124 -10.16 0.30 -10.53
C ALA A 124 -9.10 1.30 -10.08
N GLY A 125 -7.88 0.87 -9.93
CA GLY A 125 -6.81 1.76 -9.50
C GLY A 125 -6.38 2.73 -10.59
N GLN A 126 -5.51 3.64 -10.25
CA GLN A 126 -4.99 4.64 -11.18
C GLN A 126 -4.40 4.00 -12.43
N ALA A 127 -3.72 2.90 -12.27
CA ALA A 127 -3.04 2.25 -13.38
C ALA A 127 -4.00 1.69 -14.43
N THR A 128 -5.25 1.42 -14.07
CA THR A 128 -6.21 0.84 -15.01
C THR A 128 -7.10 1.88 -15.64
N ILE A 129 -7.12 3.10 -15.14
CA ILE A 129 -7.98 4.14 -15.68
C ILE A 129 -7.50 4.64 -17.03
N ALA A 130 -6.29 4.49 -17.32
CA ALA A 130 -5.72 4.99 -18.55
C ALA A 130 -6.29 4.42 -19.80
N VAL A 131 -7.14 3.54 -19.78
CA VAL A 131 -7.63 2.94 -20.89
C VAL A 131 -8.82 3.45 -21.46
N PRO A 132 -9.32 3.74 -22.18
CA PRO A 132 -10.58 3.76 -22.46
C PRO A 132 -11.01 2.94 -23.50
N ARG A 133 -10.96 2.56 -23.54
CA ARG A 133 -11.29 1.76 -24.02
C ARG A 133 -12.00 1.00 -23.78
N ASP A 134 -12.32 1.05 -23.82
CA ASP A 134 -12.96 0.35 -23.58
C ASP A 134 -13.56 0.25 -22.96
N LEU A 135 -13.49 0.91 -22.69
CA LEU A 135 -13.62 0.91 -21.98
C LEU A 135 -14.35 0.58 -21.73
N ALA A 136 -14.52 0.50 -22.18
CA ALA A 136 -14.82 0.10 -21.90
C ALA A 136 -15.19 -0.53 -21.37
N SER A 137 -15.19 -0.56 -21.59
CA SER A 137 -15.26 -1.18 -21.15
C SER A 137 -15.19 -1.26 -20.43
N ALA A 138 -15.10 -0.67 -20.34
CA ALA A 138 -14.75 -0.61 -19.76
C ALA A 138 -14.84 -0.26 -19.16
N LEU A 139 -14.90 0.42 -19.08
CA LEU A 139 -14.69 0.86 -18.51
C LEU A 139 -15.04 0.74 -17.87
N VAL A 140 -14.96 0.76 -17.88
CA VAL A 140 -14.71 0.63 -17.38
C VAL A 140 -14.64 0.74 -16.60
N SER A 141 -14.56 1.09 -16.23
CA SER A 141 -14.09 1.34 -15.57
C SER A 141 -13.84 1.92 -15.11
N ARG A 142 -14.01 2.82 -14.91
CA ARG A 142 -13.33 3.33 -14.50
C ARG A 142 -13.35 3.77 -13.62
N PHE A 143 -12.98 4.42 -13.04
CA PHE A 143 -12.37 4.46 -12.26
C PHE A 143 -12.48 4.72 -11.58
#